data_2fb61ef441a3a9d3de4b8c9ea198c80e
#
_entry.id   2fb61ef441a3a9d3de4b8c9ea198c80e
#
_cell.length_a   1.000
_cell.length_b   1.000
_cell.length_c   1.000
_cell.angle_alpha   90.00
_cell.angle_beta   90.00
_cell.angle_gamma   90.00
#
_symmetry.space_group_name_H-M   'P 1'
#
loop_
_entity.id
_entity.type
_entity.pdbx_description
1 polymer ?
#
loop_
_entity_poly.entity_id
_entity_poly.type
_entity_poly.pdbx_seq_one_letter_code
_entity_poly.pdbx_strand_id
1 'polypeptide(L)'
;FVVHPHHGAAKVIRKVSKIVEIFVEGETKSKRIQYFEIEVLTDGLLVMVPVDSVDEVIRPVISKNAVSKKVYPIFKEKPEEAGSNWSRWYKVLTEKMTSGDVIQVAEVVRDLTHAQINKGISPALKRMLAKARTTLASEIACALNIDEETAIEKINQHLPEEDPEDGL
;
A
#
# COMPACT_ATOMS: atom_id res chain seq x y z
N PHE A 1 -13.67 -6.01 4.21
CA PHE A 1 -12.37 -5.35 4.04
C PHE A 1 -12.14 -4.98 2.59
N VAL A 2 -11.48 -3.86 2.39
CA VAL A 2 -11.14 -3.29 1.08
C VAL A 2 -9.69 -2.78 1.11
N VAL A 3 -9.16 -2.40 -0.05
CA VAL A 3 -7.83 -1.76 -0.15
C VAL A 3 -7.97 -0.38 -0.77
N HIS A 4 -7.41 0.62 -0.08
CA HIS A 4 -7.29 1.98 -0.59
C HIS A 4 -5.88 2.17 -1.17
N PRO A 5 -5.70 2.79 -2.35
CA PRO A 5 -4.41 2.87 -3.02
C PRO A 5 -3.33 3.61 -2.21
N HIS A 6 -3.71 4.58 -1.40
CA HIS A 6 -2.76 5.36 -0.58
C HIS A 6 -2.65 4.88 0.87
N HIS A 7 -3.62 4.13 1.37
CA HIS A 7 -3.71 3.77 2.79
C HIS A 7 -3.62 2.27 3.06
N GLY A 8 -3.72 1.42 2.05
CA GLY A 8 -3.69 -0.04 2.21
C GLY A 8 -5.03 -0.61 2.67
N ALA A 9 -4.98 -1.71 3.42
CA ALA A 9 -6.18 -2.40 3.86
C ALA A 9 -7.01 -1.56 4.84
N ALA A 10 -8.32 -1.59 4.65
CA ALA A 10 -9.28 -0.83 5.44
C ALA A 10 -10.57 -1.62 5.62
N LYS A 11 -11.33 -1.26 6.65
CA LYS A 11 -12.64 -1.83 6.94
C LYS A 11 -13.72 -0.80 6.63
N VAL A 12 -14.74 -1.19 5.87
CA VAL A 12 -15.93 -0.34 5.68
C VAL A 12 -16.73 -0.33 6.97
N ILE A 13 -16.89 0.86 7.56
CA ILE A 13 -17.57 1.03 8.84
C ILE A 13 -19.06 1.30 8.62
N ARG A 14 -19.37 2.27 7.78
CA ARG A 14 -20.75 2.69 7.51
C ARG A 14 -20.86 3.54 6.26
N LYS A 15 -22.10 3.76 5.86
CA LYS A 15 -22.48 4.69 4.81
C LYS A 15 -23.04 5.95 5.45
N VAL A 16 -22.54 7.12 5.07
CA VAL A 16 -22.98 8.41 5.60
C VAL A 16 -23.41 9.34 4.47
N SER A 17 -24.34 10.23 4.75
CA SER A 17 -24.75 11.29 3.82
C SER A 17 -24.29 12.63 4.36
N LYS A 18 -23.70 13.45 3.51
CA LYS A 18 -23.31 14.83 3.83
C LYS A 18 -23.90 15.81 2.83
N ILE A 19 -24.28 16.99 3.31
CA ILE A 19 -24.67 18.09 2.46
C ILE A 19 -23.42 18.91 2.16
N VAL A 20 -23.09 19.02 0.88
CA VAL A 20 -21.93 19.76 0.39
C VAL A 20 -22.42 20.94 -0.43
N GLU A 21 -21.87 22.11 -0.17
CA GLU A 21 -22.12 23.30 -0.99
C GLU A 21 -21.18 23.28 -2.20
N ILE A 22 -21.78 23.35 -3.40
CA ILE A 22 -21.05 23.41 -4.67
C ILE A 22 -21.35 24.73 -5.35
N PHE A 23 -20.33 25.32 -5.97
CA PHE A 23 -20.44 26.53 -6.76
C PHE A 23 -20.55 26.19 -8.24
N VAL A 24 -21.73 26.42 -8.83
CA VAL A 24 -22.01 26.11 -10.23
C VAL A 24 -22.63 27.34 -10.88
N GLU A 25 -22.06 27.81 -12.00
CA GLU A 25 -22.55 28.93 -12.80
C GLU A 25 -22.79 30.22 -11.98
N GLY A 26 -21.91 30.51 -11.02
CA GLY A 26 -22.02 31.71 -10.19
C GLY A 26 -22.97 31.58 -9.00
N GLU A 27 -23.60 30.45 -8.80
CA GLU A 27 -24.53 30.18 -7.70
C GLU A 27 -24.03 29.09 -6.79
N THR A 28 -24.23 29.22 -5.48
CA THR A 28 -23.99 28.19 -4.49
C THR A 28 -25.21 27.28 -4.40
N LYS A 29 -25.00 25.99 -4.69
CA LYS A 29 -26.04 24.97 -4.58
C LYS A 29 -25.66 23.93 -3.54
N SER A 30 -26.60 23.50 -2.72
CA SER A 30 -26.41 22.39 -1.79
C SER A 30 -26.68 21.05 -2.49
N LYS A 31 -25.78 20.09 -2.36
CA LYS A 31 -25.93 18.74 -2.87
C LYS A 31 -25.71 17.73 -1.76
N ARG A 32 -26.58 16.73 -1.68
CA ARG A 32 -26.40 15.59 -0.78
C ARG A 32 -25.53 14.55 -1.46
N ILE A 33 -24.39 14.25 -0.83
CA ILE A 33 -23.45 13.22 -1.31
C ILE A 33 -23.39 12.10 -0.28
N GLN A 34 -23.46 10.86 -0.77
CA GLN A 34 -23.28 9.67 0.05
C GLN A 34 -21.82 9.21 -0.02
N TYR A 35 -21.29 8.86 1.16
CA TYR A 35 -19.93 8.36 1.32
C TYR A 35 -19.93 7.02 2.05
N PHE A 36 -18.96 6.16 1.72
CA PHE A 36 -18.53 5.11 2.63
C PHE A 36 -17.47 5.68 3.57
N GLU A 37 -17.65 5.46 4.86
CA GLU A 37 -16.62 5.70 5.86
C GLU A 37 -15.82 4.42 6.04
N ILE A 38 -14.53 4.50 5.74
CA ILE A 38 -13.61 3.38 5.90
C ILE A 38 -12.57 3.70 6.97
N GLU A 39 -12.20 2.69 7.76
CA GLU A 39 -11.15 2.78 8.76
C GLU A 39 -9.92 2.05 8.28
N VAL A 40 -8.80 2.78 8.15
CA VAL A 40 -7.52 2.22 7.76
C VAL A 40 -6.97 1.36 8.88
N LEU A 41 -6.58 0.12 8.58
CA LEU A 41 -6.19 -0.85 9.62
C LEU A 41 -4.84 -0.54 10.27
N THR A 42 -3.94 0.15 9.59
CA THR A 42 -2.59 0.44 10.10
C THR A 42 -2.57 1.55 11.14
N ASP A 43 -3.39 2.57 11.01
CA ASP A 43 -3.35 3.78 11.84
C ASP A 43 -4.72 4.24 12.37
N GLY A 44 -5.79 3.55 12.00
CA GLY A 44 -7.15 3.92 12.41
C GLY A 44 -7.70 5.18 11.74
N LEU A 45 -7.05 5.69 10.71
CA LEU A 45 -7.52 6.86 9.97
C LEU A 45 -8.88 6.59 9.33
N LEU A 46 -9.81 7.52 9.53
CA LEU A 46 -11.12 7.47 8.88
C LEU A 46 -11.06 8.23 7.55
N VAL A 47 -11.39 7.53 6.48
CA VAL A 47 -11.40 8.08 5.12
C VAL A 47 -12.81 7.99 4.55
N MET A 48 -13.23 9.06 3.90
CA MET A 48 -14.54 9.13 3.25
C MET A 48 -14.38 8.93 1.75
N VAL A 49 -15.03 7.92 1.20
CA VAL A 49 -15.01 7.61 -0.23
C VAL A 49 -16.41 7.80 -0.81
N PRO A 50 -16.58 8.65 -1.82
CA PRO A 50 -17.88 8.83 -2.46
C PRO A 50 -18.43 7.50 -3.00
N VAL A 51 -19.69 7.20 -2.73
CA VAL A 51 -20.34 5.96 -3.18
C VAL A 51 -20.30 5.82 -4.70
N ASP A 52 -20.50 6.93 -5.42
CA ASP A 52 -20.55 6.93 -6.89
C ASP A 52 -19.20 6.59 -7.55
N SER A 53 -18.09 6.82 -6.86
CA SER A 53 -16.74 6.55 -7.36
C SER A 53 -16.01 5.45 -6.59
N VAL A 54 -16.71 4.69 -5.77
CA VAL A 54 -16.09 3.71 -4.87
C VAL A 54 -15.27 2.66 -5.62
N ASP A 55 -15.76 2.15 -6.73
CA ASP A 55 -15.07 1.12 -7.52
C ASP A 55 -13.81 1.63 -8.23
N GLU A 56 -13.69 2.95 -8.41
CA GLU A 56 -12.50 3.59 -8.96
C GLU A 56 -11.43 3.86 -7.90
N VAL A 57 -11.83 3.96 -6.64
CA VAL A 57 -10.95 4.33 -5.52
C VAL A 57 -10.47 3.12 -4.75
N ILE A 58 -11.38 2.19 -4.41
CA ILE A 58 -11.05 1.02 -3.60
C ILE A 58 -11.20 -0.28 -4.40
N ARG A 59 -10.47 -1.30 -3.99
CA ARG A 59 -10.55 -2.64 -4.57
C ARG A 59 -10.72 -3.70 -3.49
N PRO A 60 -11.15 -4.93 -3.85
CA PRO A 60 -11.16 -6.05 -2.91
C PRO A 60 -9.75 -6.40 -2.41
N VAL A 61 -9.68 -6.97 -1.21
CA VAL A 61 -8.45 -7.58 -0.69
C VAL A 61 -8.09 -8.79 -1.55
N ILE A 62 -6.79 -8.97 -1.79
CA ILE A 62 -6.28 -10.14 -2.51
C ILE A 62 -6.72 -11.45 -1.85
N SER A 63 -6.96 -12.49 -2.63
CA SER A 63 -7.32 -13.80 -2.09
C SER A 63 -6.12 -14.48 -1.41
N LYS A 64 -6.40 -15.34 -0.44
CA LYS A 64 -5.39 -16.15 0.24
C LYS A 64 -4.53 -16.94 -0.76
N ASN A 65 -5.14 -17.52 -1.77
CA ASN A 65 -4.45 -18.30 -2.79
C ASN A 65 -3.51 -17.43 -3.64
N ALA A 66 -3.92 -16.21 -3.97
CA ALA A 66 -3.11 -15.27 -4.73
C ALA A 66 -1.90 -14.75 -3.93
N VAL A 67 -1.96 -14.68 -2.61
CA VAL A 67 -0.79 -14.36 -1.79
C VAL A 67 0.34 -15.34 -2.06
N SER A 68 0.07 -16.64 -2.00
CA SER A 68 1.10 -17.67 -2.24
C SER A 68 1.52 -17.78 -3.70
N LYS A 69 0.60 -17.61 -4.64
CA LYS A 69 0.86 -17.82 -6.07
C LYS A 69 1.38 -16.60 -6.82
N LYS A 70 1.08 -15.39 -6.35
CA LYS A 70 1.39 -14.15 -7.06
C LYS A 70 2.29 -13.21 -6.26
N VAL A 71 2.12 -13.10 -4.94
CA VAL A 71 2.88 -12.15 -4.12
C VAL A 71 4.23 -12.72 -3.72
N TYR A 72 4.26 -13.86 -3.06
CA TYR A 72 5.52 -14.44 -2.60
C TYR A 72 6.52 -14.73 -3.73
N PRO A 73 6.11 -15.19 -4.91
CA PRO A 73 7.06 -15.37 -6.02
C PRO A 73 7.75 -14.10 -6.48
N ILE A 74 7.12 -12.92 -6.30
CA ILE A 74 7.75 -11.62 -6.63
C ILE A 74 9.07 -11.43 -5.89
N PHE A 75 9.15 -11.85 -4.62
CA PHE A 75 10.36 -11.70 -3.80
C PHE A 75 11.51 -12.59 -4.28
N LYS A 76 11.24 -13.60 -5.09
CA LYS A 76 12.24 -14.49 -5.70
C LYS A 76 12.72 -14.01 -7.06
N GLU A 77 12.01 -13.08 -7.68
CA GLU A 77 12.43 -12.50 -8.94
C GLU A 77 13.62 -11.55 -8.74
N LYS A 78 14.39 -11.36 -9.81
CA LYS A 78 15.53 -10.44 -9.78
C LYS A 78 15.04 -9.01 -9.47
N PRO A 79 15.63 -8.35 -8.46
CA PRO A 79 15.27 -6.97 -8.13
C PRO A 79 15.71 -6.01 -9.24
N GLU A 80 14.94 -4.94 -9.42
CA GLU A 80 15.34 -3.81 -10.24
C GLU A 80 16.25 -2.89 -9.43
N GLU A 81 17.27 -2.37 -10.08
CA GLU A 81 18.25 -1.45 -9.49
C GLU A 81 18.12 -0.05 -10.10
N ALA A 82 18.53 0.96 -9.33
CA ALA A 82 18.50 2.36 -9.78
C ALA A 82 19.39 2.62 -11.02
N GLY A 83 20.46 1.86 -11.19
CA GLY A 83 21.47 2.17 -12.18
C GLY A 83 22.11 3.55 -11.93
N SER A 84 22.27 4.34 -12.97
CA SER A 84 22.82 5.70 -12.90
C SER A 84 21.76 6.79 -12.71
N ASN A 85 20.47 6.46 -12.84
CA ASN A 85 19.38 7.44 -12.75
C ASN A 85 18.49 7.21 -11.54
N TRP A 86 18.92 7.75 -10.40
CA TRP A 86 18.21 7.66 -9.12
C TRP A 86 16.88 8.40 -9.12
N SER A 87 16.78 9.53 -9.79
CA SER A 87 15.55 10.33 -9.86
C SER A 87 14.43 9.58 -10.59
N ARG A 88 14.77 8.92 -11.69
CA ARG A 88 13.84 8.09 -12.44
C ARG A 88 13.37 6.88 -11.62
N TRP A 89 14.31 6.22 -10.96
CA TRP A 89 14.00 5.07 -10.11
C TRP A 89 13.07 5.45 -8.96
N TYR A 90 13.37 6.56 -8.27
CA TYR A 90 12.50 7.09 -7.22
C TYR A 90 11.09 7.39 -7.73
N LYS A 91 10.95 7.97 -8.90
CA LYS A 91 9.66 8.24 -9.55
C LYS A 91 8.90 6.94 -9.83
N VAL A 92 9.56 5.93 -10.39
CA VAL A 92 8.95 4.62 -10.67
C VAL A 92 8.48 3.97 -9.38
N LEU A 93 9.28 3.97 -8.32
CA LEU A 93 8.90 3.43 -7.01
C LEU A 93 7.68 4.16 -6.43
N THR A 94 7.65 5.48 -6.54
CA THR A 94 6.51 6.29 -6.08
C THR A 94 5.23 5.96 -6.84
N GLU A 95 5.32 5.81 -8.15
CA GLU A 95 4.18 5.40 -9.00
C GLU A 95 3.65 4.01 -8.59
N LYS A 96 4.54 3.06 -8.32
CA LYS A 96 4.16 1.73 -7.81
C LYS A 96 3.45 1.81 -6.46
N MET A 97 3.92 2.65 -5.55
CA MET A 97 3.30 2.84 -4.23
C MET A 97 1.90 3.43 -4.31
N THR A 98 1.62 4.26 -5.30
CA THR A 98 0.32 4.93 -5.48
C THR A 98 -0.63 4.20 -6.44
N SER A 99 -0.17 3.11 -7.05
CA SER A 99 -0.96 2.35 -8.04
C SER A 99 -2.17 1.62 -7.45
N GLY A 100 -2.13 1.29 -6.16
CA GLY A 100 -3.14 0.43 -5.53
C GLY A 100 -2.98 -1.06 -5.84
N ASP A 101 -1.99 -1.45 -6.63
CA ASP A 101 -1.72 -2.84 -7.00
C ASP A 101 -0.77 -3.50 -5.99
N VAL A 102 -1.22 -4.57 -5.36
CA VAL A 102 -0.42 -5.32 -4.37
C VAL A 102 0.88 -5.87 -4.95
N ILE A 103 0.88 -6.27 -6.21
CA ILE A 103 2.08 -6.81 -6.89
C ILE A 103 3.13 -5.70 -7.03
N GLN A 104 2.73 -4.50 -7.42
CA GLN A 104 3.65 -3.37 -7.54
C GLN A 104 4.22 -2.95 -6.18
N VAL A 105 3.41 -2.98 -5.12
CA VAL A 105 3.89 -2.72 -3.75
C VAL A 105 4.89 -3.80 -3.31
N ALA A 106 4.64 -5.06 -3.63
CA ALA A 106 5.58 -6.16 -3.36
C ALA A 106 6.91 -5.97 -4.11
N GLU A 107 6.87 -5.49 -5.35
CA GLU A 107 8.08 -5.15 -6.11
C GLU A 107 8.90 -4.04 -5.43
N VAL A 108 8.24 -3.01 -4.88
CA VAL A 108 8.92 -1.95 -4.11
C VAL A 108 9.61 -2.53 -2.88
N VAL A 109 8.94 -3.39 -2.13
CA VAL A 109 9.53 -4.08 -0.96
C VAL A 109 10.76 -4.89 -1.37
N ARG A 110 10.66 -5.68 -2.43
CA ARG A 110 11.77 -6.46 -2.98
C ARG A 110 12.95 -5.56 -3.35
N ASP A 111 12.72 -4.59 -4.19
CA ASP A 111 13.78 -3.76 -4.78
C ASP A 111 14.50 -2.93 -3.72
N LEU A 112 13.76 -2.31 -2.80
CA LEU A 112 14.34 -1.51 -1.73
C LEU A 112 15.04 -2.35 -0.66
N THR A 113 14.56 -3.55 -0.36
CA THR A 113 15.23 -4.46 0.57
C THR A 113 16.59 -4.88 0.00
N HIS A 114 16.65 -5.28 -1.26
CA HIS A 114 17.92 -5.64 -1.91
C HIS A 114 18.87 -4.43 -2.01
N ALA A 115 18.37 -3.25 -2.35
CA ALA A 115 19.20 -2.05 -2.42
C ALA A 115 19.77 -1.66 -1.05
N GLN A 116 18.97 -1.79 0.01
CA GLN A 116 19.42 -1.51 1.37
C GLN A 116 20.58 -2.43 1.79
N ILE A 117 20.48 -3.72 1.49
CA ILE A 117 21.51 -4.72 1.82
C ILE A 117 22.77 -4.50 0.99
N ASN A 118 22.64 -4.24 -0.31
CA ASN A 118 23.77 -4.20 -1.23
C ASN A 118 24.52 -2.86 -1.21
N LYS A 119 23.82 -1.75 -1.06
CA LYS A 119 24.41 -0.39 -1.23
C LYS A 119 24.01 0.60 -0.13
N GLY A 120 23.03 0.27 0.68
CA GLY A 120 22.34 1.24 1.52
C GLY A 120 21.40 2.14 0.71
N ILE A 121 20.44 2.73 1.40
CA ILE A 121 19.44 3.64 0.80
C ILE A 121 19.28 4.90 1.62
N SER A 122 18.79 5.97 0.98
CA SER A 122 18.55 7.25 1.64
C SER A 122 17.47 7.15 2.73
N PRO A 123 17.41 8.10 3.68
CA PRO A 123 16.32 8.14 4.65
C PRO A 123 14.93 8.19 4.02
N ALA A 124 14.76 8.89 2.90
CA ALA A 124 13.50 8.93 2.16
C ALA A 124 13.09 7.55 1.64
N LEU A 125 14.03 6.79 1.09
CA LEU A 125 13.78 5.43 0.62
C LEU A 125 13.56 4.45 1.77
N LYS A 126 14.22 4.63 2.91
CA LYS A 126 13.94 3.83 4.13
C LYS A 126 12.50 4.02 4.60
N ARG A 127 12.00 5.26 4.59
CA ARG A 127 10.60 5.55 4.92
C ARG A 127 9.63 4.92 3.92
N MET A 128 9.96 4.98 2.64
CA MET A 128 9.17 4.34 1.58
C MET A 128 9.12 2.82 1.76
N LEU A 129 10.25 2.19 2.05
CA LEU A 129 10.32 0.75 2.31
C LEU A 129 9.47 0.36 3.54
N ALA A 130 9.58 1.10 4.63
CA ALA A 130 8.79 0.86 5.83
C ALA A 130 7.27 0.97 5.53
N LYS A 131 6.86 1.99 4.79
CA LYS A 131 5.47 2.17 4.36
C LYS A 131 5.00 1.05 3.43
N ALA A 132 5.82 0.66 2.47
CA ALA A 132 5.51 -0.42 1.54
C ALA A 132 5.32 -1.75 2.28
N ARG A 133 6.22 -2.06 3.21
CA ARG A 133 6.15 -3.29 4.01
C ARG A 133 4.90 -3.32 4.89
N THR A 134 4.57 -2.22 5.57
CA THR A 134 3.37 -2.09 6.40
C THR A 134 2.09 -2.20 5.55
N THR A 135 2.04 -1.52 4.43
CA THR A 135 0.89 -1.57 3.50
C THR A 135 0.66 -2.99 2.98
N LEU A 136 1.72 -3.65 2.53
CA LEU A 136 1.66 -5.03 2.05
C LEU A 136 1.24 -6.00 3.16
N ALA A 137 1.82 -5.86 4.35
CA ALA A 137 1.51 -6.70 5.50
C ALA A 137 0.05 -6.56 5.93
N SER A 138 -0.52 -5.36 5.88
CA SER A 138 -1.92 -5.13 6.23
C SER A 138 -2.87 -5.88 5.30
N GLU A 139 -2.59 -5.91 4.02
CA GLU A 139 -3.39 -6.66 3.06
C GLU A 139 -3.23 -8.17 3.22
N ILE A 140 -2.01 -8.66 3.38
CA ILE A 140 -1.73 -10.09 3.61
C ILE A 140 -2.39 -10.56 4.91
N ALA A 141 -2.34 -9.76 5.98
CA ALA A 141 -2.99 -10.05 7.25
C ALA A 141 -4.50 -10.25 7.07
N CYS A 142 -5.16 -9.36 6.31
CA CYS A 142 -6.57 -9.51 5.96
C CYS A 142 -6.84 -10.75 5.12
N ALA A 143 -6.04 -10.99 4.10
CA ALA A 143 -6.21 -12.13 3.18
C ALA A 143 -6.05 -13.47 3.88
N LEU A 144 -5.10 -13.58 4.79
CA LEU A 144 -4.79 -14.81 5.51
C LEU A 144 -5.51 -14.93 6.87
N ASN A 145 -6.21 -13.91 7.30
CA ASN A 145 -6.83 -13.82 8.63
C ASN A 145 -5.82 -14.07 9.76
N ILE A 146 -4.71 -13.36 9.71
CA ILE A 146 -3.63 -13.36 10.70
C ILE A 146 -3.37 -11.94 11.17
N ASP A 147 -2.59 -11.77 12.24
CA ASP A 147 -2.16 -10.45 12.69
C ASP A 147 -1.08 -9.87 11.77
N GLU A 148 -0.87 -8.56 11.86
CA GLU A 148 0.06 -7.83 11.03
C GLU A 148 1.52 -8.23 11.30
N GLU A 149 1.88 -8.50 12.56
CA GLU A 149 3.20 -8.96 12.95
C GLU A 149 3.57 -10.29 12.28
N THR A 150 2.64 -11.25 12.31
CA THR A 150 2.80 -12.55 11.62
C THR A 150 2.91 -12.35 10.10
N ALA A 151 2.15 -11.42 9.53
CA ALA A 151 2.24 -11.09 8.11
C ALA A 151 3.63 -10.53 7.74
N ILE A 152 4.18 -9.65 8.57
CA ILE A 152 5.56 -9.12 8.39
C ILE A 152 6.59 -10.24 8.46
N GLU A 153 6.48 -11.15 9.41
CA GLU A 153 7.37 -12.31 9.50
C GLU A 153 7.32 -13.18 8.24
N LYS A 154 6.13 -13.42 7.70
CA LYS A 154 5.97 -14.18 6.45
C LYS A 154 6.61 -13.48 5.25
N ILE A 155 6.49 -12.17 5.16
CA ILE A 155 7.17 -11.37 4.13
C ILE A 155 8.69 -11.52 4.27
N ASN A 156 9.21 -11.35 5.48
CA ASN A 156 10.64 -11.41 5.76
C ASN A 156 11.25 -12.80 5.46
N GLN A 157 10.49 -13.87 5.64
CA GLN A 157 10.93 -15.23 5.30
C GLN A 157 11.23 -15.43 3.80
N HIS A 158 10.65 -14.59 2.94
CA HIS A 158 10.84 -14.64 1.48
C HIS A 158 11.88 -13.66 0.96
N LEU A 159 12.41 -12.81 1.83
CA LEU A 159 13.41 -11.78 1.53
C LEU A 159 14.79 -12.18 2.09
N PRO A 160 15.89 -11.65 1.52
CA PRO A 160 17.20 -11.83 2.13
C PRO A 160 17.25 -11.16 3.50
N GLU A 161 17.97 -11.79 4.43
CA GLU A 161 18.21 -11.24 5.76
C GLU A 161 19.24 -10.11 5.68
N GLU A 162 18.99 -9.04 6.45
CA GLU A 162 20.00 -8.01 6.68
C GLU A 162 21.07 -8.59 7.63
N ASP A 163 22.32 -8.37 7.27
CA ASP A 163 23.43 -8.76 8.15
C ASP A 163 23.39 -7.86 9.40
N PRO A 164 23.30 -8.42 10.62
CA PRO A 164 23.19 -7.61 11.83
C PRO A 164 24.43 -6.72 12.10
N GLU A 165 25.54 -6.92 11.38
CA GLU A 165 26.74 -6.14 11.50
C GLU A 165 26.72 -4.84 10.68
N ASP A 166 25.82 -4.69 9.70
CA ASP A 166 25.71 -3.49 8.87
C ASP A 166 24.85 -2.35 9.48
N GLY A 167 24.36 -2.54 10.70
CA GLY A 167 23.53 -1.58 11.44
C GLY A 167 24.27 -0.74 12.49
N LEU A 168 25.59 -0.74 12.48
CA LEU A 168 26.43 0.05 13.40
C LEU A 168 27.06 1.26 12.72
#